data_0fadbc2d24a17d3dd4286f0d344c2485
#
_entry.id   0fadbc2d24a17d3dd4286f0d344c2485
#
_cell.length_a   1.000
_cell.length_b   1.000
_cell.length_c   1.000
_cell.angle_alpha   90.00
_cell.angle_beta   90.00
_cell.angle_gamma   90.00
#
_symmetry.space_group_name_H-M   'P 1'
#
loop_
_entity.id
_entity.type
_entity.pdbx_description
1 polymer ?
#
loop_
_entity_poly.entity_id
_entity_poly.type
_entity_poly.pdbx_seq_one_letter_code
_entity_poly.pdbx_strand_id
1 'polypeptide(L)'
;MDINRFPNKKAVEEQKADLEGADLSDAKLGGANLFHADLEGADLSDAKLGGANLNGANLENADLTGAMLRGANLFHAYLDDANLTGAILSGANLNGAELSDANLIGANLSHAYLYGADLIGADLTGANLNGADLEGADLRDANLTGAMLRGQNLDDLKSSGAIIN
;
A
#
# COMPACT_ATOMS: atom_id res chain seq x y z
N MET A 1 -0.40 -15.63 11.10
CA MET A 1 -0.30 -16.49 9.86
C MET A 1 -0.85 -17.89 10.14
N ASP A 2 -1.76 -18.36 9.32
CA ASP A 2 -2.20 -19.77 9.39
C ASP A 2 -1.07 -20.72 8.97
N ILE A 3 -0.30 -21.19 9.95
CA ILE A 3 0.86 -22.06 9.74
C ILE A 3 0.49 -23.44 9.15
N ASN A 4 -0.74 -23.87 9.29
CA ASN A 4 -1.20 -25.16 8.75
C ASN A 4 -1.45 -25.06 7.23
N ARG A 5 -2.05 -23.94 6.77
CA ARG A 5 -2.31 -23.69 5.36
C ARG A 5 -1.07 -23.11 4.67
N PHE A 6 -0.37 -22.18 5.33
CA PHE A 6 0.77 -21.44 4.76
C PHE A 6 2.05 -21.59 5.61
N PRO A 7 2.68 -22.77 5.62
CA PRO A 7 3.85 -23.04 6.48
C PRO A 7 5.09 -22.21 6.09
N ASN A 8 5.13 -21.64 4.89
CA ASN A 8 6.26 -20.85 4.40
C ASN A 8 5.87 -20.04 3.16
N LYS A 9 6.77 -19.15 2.73
CA LYS A 9 6.59 -18.28 1.56
C LYS A 9 6.19 -19.06 0.29
N LYS A 10 6.80 -20.21 0.04
CA LYS A 10 6.51 -21.00 -1.15
C LYS A 10 5.05 -21.48 -1.19
N ALA A 11 4.51 -21.91 -0.05
CA ALA A 11 3.11 -22.31 0.05
C ALA A 11 2.15 -21.15 -0.25
N VAL A 12 2.49 -19.92 0.17
CA VAL A 12 1.73 -18.72 -0.16
C VAL A 12 1.80 -18.43 -1.66
N GLU A 13 2.99 -18.47 -2.26
CA GLU A 13 3.18 -18.23 -3.70
C GLU A 13 2.45 -19.25 -4.57
N GLU A 14 2.41 -20.51 -4.15
CA GLU A 14 1.71 -21.59 -4.86
C GLU A 14 0.18 -21.46 -4.79
N GLN A 15 -0.33 -20.83 -3.74
CA GLN A 15 -1.78 -20.63 -3.50
C GLN A 15 -2.23 -19.18 -3.76
N LYS A 16 -1.42 -18.35 -4.40
CA LYS A 16 -1.68 -16.90 -4.55
C LYS A 16 -3.00 -16.53 -5.23
N ALA A 17 -3.63 -17.44 -5.95
CA ALA A 17 -4.95 -17.23 -6.55
C ALA A 17 -6.12 -17.57 -5.59
N ASP A 18 -5.83 -17.91 -4.34
CA ASP A 18 -6.81 -18.32 -3.32
C ASP A 18 -6.32 -17.91 -1.92
N LEU A 19 -6.04 -16.60 -1.78
CA LEU A 19 -5.61 -16.00 -0.52
C LEU A 19 -6.65 -15.02 0.05
N GLU A 20 -7.85 -14.98 -0.54
CA GLU A 20 -8.96 -14.17 -0.03
C GLU A 20 -9.21 -14.49 1.45
N GLY A 21 -9.24 -13.45 2.29
CA GLY A 21 -9.42 -13.56 3.74
C GLY A 21 -8.35 -14.38 4.48
N ALA A 22 -7.22 -14.70 3.83
CA ALA A 22 -6.18 -15.51 4.47
C ALA A 22 -5.51 -14.79 5.64
N ASP A 23 -5.24 -15.50 6.75
CA ASP A 23 -4.36 -15.02 7.83
C ASP A 23 -2.89 -15.20 7.44
N LEU A 24 -2.28 -14.11 7.02
CA LEU A 24 -0.86 -13.98 6.69
C LEU A 24 -0.14 -12.99 7.62
N SER A 25 -0.73 -12.72 8.80
CA SER A 25 -0.15 -11.83 9.81
C SER A 25 1.28 -12.27 10.18
N ASP A 26 2.21 -11.33 10.35
CA ASP A 26 3.64 -11.59 10.61
C ASP A 26 4.38 -12.43 9.55
N ALA A 27 3.75 -12.77 8.42
CA ALA A 27 4.31 -13.66 7.41
C ALA A 27 5.64 -13.14 6.84
N LYS A 28 6.62 -14.02 6.63
CA LYS A 28 7.92 -13.70 6.04
C LYS A 28 7.87 -13.87 4.52
N LEU A 29 7.35 -12.86 3.83
CA LEU A 29 7.11 -12.85 2.39
C LEU A 29 8.09 -11.95 1.61
N GLY A 30 9.24 -11.63 2.19
CA GLY A 30 10.26 -10.81 1.52
C GLY A 30 10.65 -11.39 0.16
N GLY A 31 10.54 -10.58 -0.91
CA GLY A 31 10.78 -10.98 -2.29
C GLY A 31 9.83 -12.07 -2.83
N ALA A 32 8.67 -12.28 -2.19
CA ALA A 32 7.67 -13.24 -2.69
C ALA A 32 7.11 -12.82 -4.06
N ASN A 33 6.81 -13.79 -4.90
CA ASN A 33 6.09 -13.57 -6.15
C ASN A 33 4.58 -13.71 -5.95
N LEU A 34 3.94 -12.57 -5.66
CA LEU A 34 2.49 -12.44 -5.47
C LEU A 34 1.82 -11.70 -6.65
N PHE A 35 2.44 -11.80 -7.83
CA PHE A 35 1.92 -11.22 -9.07
C PHE A 35 0.49 -11.72 -9.34
N HIS A 36 -0.46 -10.77 -9.45
CA HIS A 36 -1.90 -11.03 -9.58
C HIS A 36 -2.46 -11.96 -8.49
N ALA A 37 -1.91 -11.92 -7.28
CA ALA A 37 -2.46 -12.65 -6.15
C ALA A 37 -3.85 -12.09 -5.77
N ASP A 38 -4.75 -12.98 -5.36
CA ASP A 38 -6.01 -12.61 -4.75
C ASP A 38 -5.84 -12.61 -3.23
N LEU A 39 -5.76 -11.40 -2.66
CA LEU A 39 -5.53 -11.11 -1.25
C LEU A 39 -6.66 -10.25 -0.67
N GLU A 40 -7.84 -10.24 -1.32
CA GLU A 40 -9.00 -9.48 -0.85
C GLU A 40 -9.33 -9.84 0.60
N GLY A 41 -9.44 -8.82 1.45
CA GLY A 41 -9.74 -9.00 2.88
C GLY A 41 -8.70 -9.80 3.67
N ALA A 42 -7.53 -10.12 3.11
CA ALA A 42 -6.50 -10.87 3.83
C ALA A 42 -5.91 -10.06 4.99
N ASP A 43 -5.52 -10.73 6.07
CA ASP A 43 -4.74 -10.18 7.17
C ASP A 43 -3.24 -10.32 6.86
N LEU A 44 -2.61 -9.21 6.51
CA LEU A 44 -1.18 -9.06 6.26
C LEU A 44 -0.53 -8.16 7.31
N SER A 45 -1.17 -7.98 8.48
CA SER A 45 -0.65 -7.13 9.55
C SER A 45 0.76 -7.58 9.96
N ASP A 46 1.67 -6.60 10.09
CA ASP A 46 3.10 -6.81 10.42
C ASP A 46 3.86 -7.75 9.44
N ALA A 47 3.25 -8.15 8.32
CA ALA A 47 3.89 -9.02 7.34
C ALA A 47 5.15 -8.37 6.73
N LYS A 48 6.18 -9.17 6.47
CA LYS A 48 7.45 -8.76 5.88
C LYS A 48 7.44 -8.98 4.38
N LEU A 49 7.02 -7.96 3.63
CA LEU A 49 6.81 -7.97 2.17
C LEU A 49 7.90 -7.18 1.41
N GLY A 50 9.02 -6.85 2.06
CA GLY A 50 10.08 -6.06 1.43
C GLY A 50 10.54 -6.66 0.10
N GLY A 51 10.49 -5.88 -0.99
CA GLY A 51 10.83 -6.31 -2.34
C GLY A 51 9.90 -7.37 -2.95
N ALA A 52 8.75 -7.67 -2.35
CA ALA A 52 7.77 -8.59 -2.94
C ALA A 52 7.19 -8.03 -4.24
N ASN A 53 6.82 -8.92 -5.16
CA ASN A 53 6.13 -8.58 -6.38
C ASN A 53 4.61 -8.76 -6.19
N LEU A 54 3.92 -7.65 -5.95
CA LEU A 54 2.46 -7.54 -5.78
C LEU A 54 1.80 -6.85 -7.00
N ASN A 55 2.48 -6.81 -8.16
CA ASN A 55 1.95 -6.17 -9.34
C ASN A 55 0.59 -6.77 -9.71
N GLY A 56 -0.43 -5.91 -9.84
CA GLY A 56 -1.80 -6.28 -10.15
C GLY A 56 -2.48 -7.19 -9.12
N ALA A 57 -1.93 -7.28 -7.90
CA ALA A 57 -2.58 -8.04 -6.83
C ALA A 57 -3.86 -7.34 -6.37
N ASN A 58 -4.88 -8.12 -6.04
CA ASN A 58 -6.08 -7.67 -5.36
C ASN A 58 -5.83 -7.67 -3.84
N LEU A 59 -5.80 -6.48 -3.25
CA LEU A 59 -5.62 -6.20 -1.82
C LEU A 59 -6.81 -5.38 -1.28
N GLU A 60 -7.94 -5.35 -2.00
CA GLU A 60 -9.13 -4.63 -1.54
C GLU A 60 -9.52 -5.10 -0.15
N ASN A 61 -9.85 -4.16 0.74
CA ASN A 61 -10.22 -4.44 2.13
C ASN A 61 -9.16 -5.20 2.96
N ALA A 62 -7.94 -5.41 2.47
CA ALA A 62 -6.90 -6.12 3.21
C ALA A 62 -6.39 -5.32 4.41
N ASP A 63 -5.99 -6.01 5.48
CA ASP A 63 -5.29 -5.40 6.62
C ASP A 63 -3.77 -5.51 6.44
N LEU A 64 -3.14 -4.37 6.14
CA LEU A 64 -1.69 -4.20 5.99
C LEU A 64 -1.11 -3.35 7.14
N THR A 65 -1.81 -3.28 8.29
CA THR A 65 -1.34 -2.49 9.44
C THR A 65 0.09 -2.88 9.81
N GLY A 66 0.99 -1.91 9.87
CA GLY A 66 2.41 -2.13 10.21
C GLY A 66 3.21 -2.95 9.20
N ALA A 67 2.63 -3.38 8.08
CA ALA A 67 3.31 -4.21 7.10
C ALA A 67 4.59 -3.56 6.54
N MET A 68 5.63 -4.36 6.30
CA MET A 68 6.93 -3.91 5.81
C MET A 68 7.02 -4.11 4.29
N LEU A 69 6.61 -3.11 3.51
CA LEU A 69 6.53 -3.13 2.04
C LEU A 69 7.69 -2.36 1.35
N ARG A 70 8.79 -2.15 2.05
CA ARG A 70 9.91 -1.38 1.51
C ARG A 70 10.37 -1.92 0.15
N GLY A 71 10.33 -1.07 -0.89
CA GLY A 71 10.73 -1.43 -2.25
C GLY A 71 9.88 -2.52 -2.89
N ALA A 72 8.70 -2.84 -2.35
CA ALA A 72 7.76 -3.76 -2.97
C ALA A 72 7.21 -3.20 -4.28
N ASN A 73 6.85 -4.07 -5.22
CA ASN A 73 6.22 -3.70 -6.46
C ASN A 73 4.70 -3.89 -6.38
N LEU A 74 3.98 -2.79 -6.21
CA LEU A 74 2.51 -2.69 -6.13
C LEU A 74 1.95 -2.00 -7.40
N PHE A 75 2.67 -2.06 -8.52
CA PHE A 75 2.24 -1.46 -9.78
C PHE A 75 0.86 -1.99 -10.18
N HIS A 76 -0.12 -1.07 -10.38
CA HIS A 76 -1.51 -1.42 -10.67
C HIS A 76 -2.16 -2.40 -9.68
N ALA A 77 -1.74 -2.43 -8.42
CA ALA A 77 -2.43 -3.19 -7.38
C ALA A 77 -3.74 -2.49 -6.97
N TYR A 78 -4.73 -3.28 -6.58
CA TYR A 78 -6.01 -2.82 -6.06
C TYR A 78 -5.91 -2.79 -4.53
N LEU A 79 -6.06 -1.62 -3.93
CA LEU A 79 -5.90 -1.35 -2.48
C LEU A 79 -7.07 -0.52 -1.93
N ASP A 80 -8.19 -0.49 -2.67
CA ASP A 80 -9.36 0.27 -2.23
C ASP A 80 -9.84 -0.23 -0.86
N ASP A 81 -10.16 0.70 0.04
CA ASP A 81 -10.56 0.41 1.42
C ASP A 81 -9.51 -0.38 2.26
N ALA A 82 -8.29 -0.58 1.76
CA ALA A 82 -7.26 -1.30 2.51
C ALA A 82 -6.75 -0.49 3.72
N ASN A 83 -6.40 -1.20 4.79
CA ASN A 83 -5.81 -0.59 5.98
C ASN A 83 -4.29 -0.68 5.96
N LEU A 84 -3.61 0.42 5.65
CA LEU A 84 -2.14 0.55 5.61
C LEU A 84 -1.61 1.40 6.79
N THR A 85 -2.36 1.48 7.89
CA THR A 85 -1.96 2.28 9.06
C THR A 85 -0.55 1.90 9.51
N GLY A 86 0.36 2.88 9.54
CA GLY A 86 1.75 2.68 9.97
C GLY A 86 2.60 1.79 9.06
N ALA A 87 2.11 1.36 7.89
CA ALA A 87 2.86 0.53 6.96
C ALA A 87 4.14 1.22 6.45
N ILE A 88 5.17 0.46 6.13
CA ILE A 88 6.45 0.96 5.62
C ILE A 88 6.55 0.70 4.12
N LEU A 89 6.18 1.71 3.33
CA LEU A 89 6.15 1.70 1.86
C LEU A 89 7.32 2.47 1.22
N SER A 90 8.38 2.74 1.99
CA SER A 90 9.48 3.55 1.47
C SER A 90 10.10 2.97 0.20
N GLY A 91 10.14 3.75 -0.88
CA GLY A 91 10.63 3.34 -2.20
C GLY A 91 9.79 2.26 -2.89
N ALA A 92 8.58 1.97 -2.41
CA ALA A 92 7.67 1.06 -3.10
C ALA A 92 7.16 1.64 -4.43
N ASN A 93 6.87 0.79 -5.38
CA ASN A 93 6.25 1.18 -6.65
C ASN A 93 4.73 1.00 -6.58
N LEU A 94 4.01 2.09 -6.44
CA LEU A 94 2.56 2.19 -6.41
C LEU A 94 2.01 2.91 -7.66
N ASN A 95 2.80 2.97 -8.75
CA ASN A 95 2.34 3.65 -9.97
C ASN A 95 1.06 3.01 -10.48
N GLY A 96 0.03 3.84 -10.70
CA GLY A 96 -1.29 3.41 -11.16
C GLY A 96 -2.03 2.47 -10.19
N ALA A 97 -1.62 2.38 -8.93
CA ALA A 97 -2.37 1.62 -7.94
C ALA A 97 -3.69 2.33 -7.57
N GLU A 98 -4.71 1.54 -7.26
CA GLU A 98 -6.01 2.02 -6.78
C GLU A 98 -6.00 1.98 -5.25
N LEU A 99 -6.16 3.14 -4.60
CA LEU A 99 -6.07 3.36 -3.15
C LEU A 99 -7.24 4.22 -2.65
N SER A 100 -8.37 4.21 -3.39
CA SER A 100 -9.53 4.99 -2.99
C SER A 100 -10.02 4.58 -1.60
N ASP A 101 -10.28 5.57 -0.75
CA ASP A 101 -10.72 5.38 0.63
C ASP A 101 -9.76 4.56 1.52
N ALA A 102 -8.53 4.28 1.05
CA ALA A 102 -7.54 3.55 1.84
C ALA A 102 -7.08 4.33 3.08
N ASN A 103 -6.83 3.62 4.17
CA ASN A 103 -6.30 4.19 5.41
C ASN A 103 -4.76 4.11 5.44
N LEU A 104 -4.09 5.24 5.23
CA LEU A 104 -2.63 5.39 5.21
C LEU A 104 -2.11 6.22 6.41
N ILE A 105 -2.89 6.29 7.50
CA ILE A 105 -2.51 7.08 8.70
C ILE A 105 -1.12 6.68 9.19
N GLY A 106 -0.21 7.65 9.26
CA GLY A 106 1.17 7.45 9.73
C GLY A 106 2.03 6.55 8.85
N ALA A 107 1.56 6.14 7.68
CA ALA A 107 2.35 5.30 6.77
C ALA A 107 3.63 6.02 6.29
N ASN A 108 4.69 5.26 6.05
CA ASN A 108 5.92 5.79 5.49
C ASN A 108 6.00 5.54 3.98
N LEU A 109 5.64 6.54 3.19
CA LEU A 109 5.67 6.57 1.73
C LEU A 109 6.89 7.35 1.19
N SER A 110 7.93 7.56 2.01
CA SER A 110 9.09 8.34 1.57
C SER A 110 9.72 7.73 0.31
N HIS A 111 9.94 8.56 -0.71
CA HIS A 111 10.49 8.13 -2.00
C HIS A 111 9.68 7.03 -2.72
N ALA A 112 8.42 6.81 -2.35
CA ALA A 112 7.53 5.91 -3.09
C ALA A 112 7.17 6.51 -4.45
N TYR A 113 6.89 5.65 -5.41
CA TYR A 113 6.41 6.04 -6.73
C TYR A 113 4.88 5.88 -6.75
N LEU A 114 4.17 6.99 -6.94
CA LEU A 114 2.71 7.08 -6.93
C LEU A 114 2.19 7.75 -8.22
N TYR A 115 2.99 7.71 -9.30
CA TYR A 115 2.60 8.30 -10.58
C TYR A 115 1.26 7.72 -11.04
N GLY A 116 0.27 8.59 -11.23
CA GLY A 116 -1.07 8.21 -11.69
C GLY A 116 -1.84 7.30 -10.74
N ALA A 117 -1.47 7.21 -9.47
CA ALA A 117 -2.23 6.46 -8.47
C ALA A 117 -3.57 7.15 -8.16
N ASP A 118 -4.61 6.37 -7.88
CA ASP A 118 -5.88 6.85 -7.36
C ASP A 118 -5.84 6.86 -5.82
N LEU A 119 -5.94 8.05 -5.22
CA LEU A 119 -5.93 8.27 -3.77
C LEU A 119 -7.19 9.03 -3.34
N ILE A 120 -8.28 8.94 -4.13
CA ILE A 120 -9.53 9.64 -3.81
C ILE A 120 -10.02 9.22 -2.43
N GLY A 121 -10.30 10.18 -1.56
CA GLY A 121 -10.81 9.92 -0.21
C GLY A 121 -9.80 9.27 0.76
N ALA A 122 -8.58 8.93 0.33
CA ALA A 122 -7.61 8.25 1.18
C ALA A 122 -7.22 9.10 2.42
N ASP A 123 -7.03 8.45 3.57
CA ASP A 123 -6.55 9.11 4.79
C ASP A 123 -5.03 8.99 4.96
N LEU A 124 -4.32 10.04 4.60
CA LEU A 124 -2.86 10.18 4.71
C LEU A 124 -2.44 11.00 5.94
N THR A 125 -3.31 11.10 6.97
CA THR A 125 -3.02 11.87 8.18
C THR A 125 -1.69 11.44 8.80
N GLY A 126 -0.76 12.40 8.92
CA GLY A 126 0.57 12.16 9.49
C GLY A 126 1.49 11.27 8.65
N ALA A 127 1.12 10.89 7.44
CA ALA A 127 1.95 10.07 6.56
C ALA A 127 3.25 10.80 6.15
N ASN A 128 4.30 10.04 5.88
CA ASN A 128 5.55 10.57 5.37
C ASN A 128 5.62 10.42 3.85
N LEU A 129 5.39 11.51 3.12
CA LEU A 129 5.46 11.61 1.66
C LEU A 129 6.72 12.34 1.18
N ASN A 130 7.76 12.45 2.01
CA ASN A 130 8.98 13.15 1.64
C ASN A 130 9.62 12.53 0.39
N GLY A 131 9.73 13.32 -0.69
CA GLY A 131 10.32 12.85 -1.95
C GLY A 131 9.54 11.77 -2.68
N ALA A 132 8.29 11.52 -2.32
CA ALA A 132 7.40 10.65 -3.10
C ALA A 132 7.08 11.30 -4.46
N ASP A 133 6.89 10.50 -5.49
CA ASP A 133 6.43 10.94 -6.81
C ASP A 133 4.91 10.85 -6.88
N LEU A 134 4.24 11.99 -6.83
CA LEU A 134 2.77 12.13 -6.89
C LEU A 134 2.29 12.70 -8.24
N GLU A 135 3.15 12.71 -9.27
CA GLU A 135 2.78 13.25 -10.57
C GLU A 135 1.57 12.48 -11.16
N GLY A 136 0.51 13.21 -11.51
CA GLY A 136 -0.70 12.63 -12.06
C GLY A 136 -1.56 11.83 -11.08
N ALA A 137 -1.20 11.75 -9.80
CA ALA A 137 -2.04 11.10 -8.80
C ALA A 137 -3.33 11.89 -8.55
N ASP A 138 -4.44 11.18 -8.36
CA ASP A 138 -5.73 11.77 -8.01
C ASP A 138 -5.87 11.83 -6.49
N LEU A 139 -5.85 13.04 -5.93
CA LEU A 139 -5.89 13.30 -4.48
C LEU A 139 -7.20 13.99 -4.05
N ARG A 140 -8.23 13.92 -4.87
CA ARG A 140 -9.53 14.53 -4.52
C ARG A 140 -10.04 13.98 -3.19
N ASP A 141 -10.40 14.87 -2.30
CA ASP A 141 -10.87 14.55 -0.94
C ASP A 141 -9.88 13.77 -0.05
N ALA A 142 -8.65 13.52 -0.51
CA ALA A 142 -7.62 12.88 0.30
C ALA A 142 -7.21 13.77 1.47
N ASN A 143 -7.08 13.20 2.66
CA ASN A 143 -6.72 13.91 3.88
C ASN A 143 -5.21 13.85 4.16
N LEU A 144 -4.49 14.94 3.91
CA LEU A 144 -3.05 15.07 4.17
C LEU A 144 -2.74 15.87 5.45
N THR A 145 -3.67 15.94 6.39
CA THR A 145 -3.47 16.68 7.65
C THR A 145 -2.25 16.17 8.41
N GLY A 146 -1.28 17.06 8.66
CA GLY A 146 -0.05 16.71 9.38
C GLY A 146 0.92 15.82 8.59
N ALA A 147 0.68 15.54 7.32
CA ALA A 147 1.60 14.78 6.50
C ALA A 147 2.94 15.53 6.29
N MET A 148 4.02 14.77 6.16
CA MET A 148 5.34 15.32 5.81
C MET A 148 5.47 15.38 4.29
N LEU A 149 5.55 16.59 3.72
CA LEU A 149 5.42 16.89 2.29
C LEU A 149 6.69 17.51 1.70
N ARG A 150 7.87 17.23 2.27
CA ARG A 150 9.13 17.81 1.76
C ARG A 150 9.41 17.33 0.33
N GLY A 151 9.56 18.29 -0.56
CA GLY A 151 9.79 18.04 -1.99
C GLY A 151 8.50 18.06 -2.82
N GLN A 152 7.33 18.23 -2.18
CA GLN A 152 6.04 18.38 -2.86
C GLN A 152 5.74 19.86 -3.15
N ASN A 153 5.03 20.11 -4.23
CA ASN A 153 4.43 21.42 -4.51
C ASN A 153 3.06 21.52 -3.84
N LEU A 154 2.95 22.28 -2.77
CA LEU A 154 1.70 22.38 -1.98
C LEU A 154 0.55 23.02 -2.78
N ASP A 155 0.85 23.91 -3.74
CA ASP A 155 -0.20 24.52 -4.55
C ASP A 155 -0.77 23.51 -5.55
N ASP A 156 0.06 22.63 -6.10
CA ASP A 156 -0.39 21.54 -6.96
C ASP A 156 -1.27 20.55 -6.18
N LEU A 157 -0.84 20.14 -4.98
CA LEU A 157 -1.61 19.24 -4.11
C LEU A 157 -2.97 19.83 -3.72
N LYS A 158 -3.04 21.13 -3.37
CA LYS A 158 -4.31 21.81 -3.10
C LYS A 158 -5.19 21.89 -4.35
N SER A 159 -4.57 22.12 -5.50
CA SER A 159 -5.30 22.20 -6.77
C SER A 159 -5.87 20.85 -7.21
N SER A 160 -5.25 19.74 -6.78
CA SER A 160 -5.76 18.38 -7.00
C SER A 160 -6.91 17.99 -6.06
N GLY A 161 -7.32 18.87 -5.13
CA GLY A 161 -8.43 18.64 -4.19
C GLY A 161 -8.03 18.03 -2.86
N ALA A 162 -6.73 17.90 -2.58
CA ALA A 162 -6.24 17.39 -1.30
C ALA A 162 -6.53 18.33 -0.13
N ILE A 163 -6.89 17.76 1.02
CA ILE A 163 -7.10 18.48 2.28
C ILE A 163 -5.76 18.60 3.01
N ILE A 164 -5.21 19.81 3.09
CA ILE A 164 -3.93 20.11 3.75
C ILE A 164 -4.15 21.19 4.79
N ASN A 165 -3.92 20.87 6.07
CA ASN A 165 -4.05 21.77 7.22
C ASN A 165 -2.73 21.93 7.96
#